data_3113416aee1e30953094badc5d8ae43c
#
_entry.id   3113416aee1e30953094badc5d8ae43c
#
_cell.length_a   1.000
_cell.length_b   1.000
_cell.length_c   1.000
_cell.angle_alpha   90.00
_cell.angle_beta   90.00
_cell.angle_gamma   90.00
#
_symmetry.space_group_name_H-M   'P 1'
#
loop_
_entity.id
_entity.type
_entity.pdbx_description
1 polymer ?
#
loop_
_entity_poly.entity_id
_entity_poly.type
_entity_poly.pdbx_seq_one_letter_code
_entity_poly.pdbx_strand_id
1 'polypeptide(L)'
;MLDLPSSTPFGNLCLKYMKILQTMSYINEKLVLIFLEDINIRTNRSFINSSYLISIDEVVFLLRRITDEIIALLWLLSQWIKSGQCPTKLSIDCIGSALNNKEILSNYLLDYEKFLDDLNHISNAQKHSFINSDLNLIGYDEPVINALRLDRNNLKNFDIQNWEKNHYSISVRYLIKTFNALFNDMKMNIEHLNSQLKIDSKR
;
A
#
# COMPACT_ATOMS: atom_id res chain seq x y z
N MET A 1 14.25 12.24 -10.90
CA MET A 1 13.61 11.73 -12.13
C MET A 1 14.27 10.41 -12.48
N LEU A 2 13.52 9.34 -12.63
CA LEU A 2 14.05 8.05 -13.10
C LEU A 2 14.44 8.20 -14.57
N ASP A 3 15.73 8.30 -14.84
CA ASP A 3 16.32 8.33 -16.15
C ASP A 3 16.66 6.91 -16.56
N LEU A 4 15.75 6.23 -17.21
CA LEU A 4 15.98 4.90 -17.73
C LEU A 4 16.79 4.97 -19.03
N PRO A 5 17.61 3.95 -19.33
CA PRO A 5 18.32 3.90 -20.59
C PRO A 5 17.36 4.05 -21.78
N SER A 6 17.75 4.83 -22.78
CA SER A 6 16.92 5.17 -23.95
C SER A 6 16.52 3.96 -24.81
N SER A 7 17.18 2.81 -24.63
CA SER A 7 16.89 1.54 -25.28
C SER A 7 15.80 0.71 -24.60
N THR A 8 15.22 1.21 -23.50
CA THR A 8 14.23 0.43 -22.76
C THR A 8 12.86 0.51 -23.41
N PRO A 9 12.16 -0.63 -23.52
CA PRO A 9 10.73 -0.62 -23.88
C PRO A 9 9.86 0.07 -22.84
N PHE A 10 10.45 0.66 -21.81
CA PHE A 10 9.84 1.21 -20.59
C PHE A 10 9.92 2.75 -20.51
N GLY A 11 9.89 3.48 -21.60
CA GLY A 11 9.64 4.93 -21.56
C GLY A 11 8.42 5.29 -20.68
N ASN A 12 7.52 4.32 -20.52
CA ASN A 12 6.38 4.41 -19.62
C ASN A 12 6.72 4.31 -18.11
N LEU A 13 7.92 3.85 -17.70
CA LEU A 13 8.27 3.75 -16.28
C LEU A 13 8.47 5.13 -15.63
N CYS A 14 9.01 6.10 -16.37
CA CYS A 14 9.04 7.48 -15.89
C CYS A 14 7.64 8.05 -15.69
N LEU A 15 6.72 7.75 -16.60
CA LEU A 15 5.32 8.14 -16.48
C LEU A 15 4.63 7.45 -15.30
N LYS A 16 4.95 6.17 -15.05
CA LYS A 16 4.44 5.46 -13.86
C LYS A 16 4.91 6.09 -12.56
N TYR A 17 6.18 6.44 -12.46
CA TYR A 17 6.71 7.11 -11.27
C TYR A 17 6.05 8.48 -11.05
N MET A 18 5.88 9.27 -12.10
CA MET A 18 5.14 10.53 -12.03
C MET A 18 3.70 10.31 -11.57
N LYS A 19 3.04 9.27 -12.05
CA LYS A 19 1.67 8.90 -11.64
C LYS A 19 1.61 8.50 -10.17
N ILE A 20 2.62 7.78 -9.65
CA ILE A 20 2.74 7.48 -8.23
C ILE A 20 2.77 8.78 -7.42
N LEU A 21 3.62 9.74 -7.79
CA LEU A 21 3.71 11.02 -7.08
C LEU A 21 2.39 11.83 -7.13
N GLN A 22 1.69 11.83 -8.26
CA GLN A 22 0.37 12.46 -8.38
C GLN A 22 -0.67 11.77 -7.50
N THR A 23 -0.64 10.43 -7.45
CA THR A 23 -1.54 9.66 -6.59
C THR A 23 -1.27 9.94 -5.11
N MET A 24 -0.01 10.12 -4.71
CA MET A 24 0.34 10.52 -3.34
C MET A 24 -0.20 11.91 -2.98
N SER A 25 -0.17 12.87 -3.91
CA SER A 25 -0.80 14.18 -3.70
C SER A 25 -2.29 14.04 -3.43
N TYR A 26 -2.98 13.23 -4.22
CA TYR A 26 -4.40 12.95 -4.04
C TYR A 26 -4.71 12.25 -2.71
N ILE A 27 -3.88 11.29 -2.28
CA ILE A 27 -3.99 10.68 -0.95
C ILE A 27 -3.90 11.74 0.15
N ASN A 28 -2.95 12.67 0.06
CA ASN A 28 -2.81 13.74 1.04
C ASN A 28 -4.06 14.61 1.14
N GLU A 29 -4.69 14.94 0.02
CA GLU A 29 -5.96 15.68 0.00
C GLU A 29 -7.07 14.89 0.72
N LYS A 30 -7.19 13.59 0.46
CA LYS A 30 -8.17 12.72 1.14
C LYS A 30 -7.90 12.58 2.64
N LEU A 31 -6.63 12.50 3.05
CA LEU A 31 -6.27 12.46 4.45
C LEU A 31 -6.67 13.73 5.20
N VAL A 32 -6.49 14.90 4.60
CA VAL A 32 -6.97 16.15 5.20
C VAL A 32 -8.46 16.08 5.45
N LEU A 33 -9.25 15.59 4.48
CA LEU A 33 -10.70 15.42 4.64
C LEU A 33 -11.05 14.45 5.77
N ILE A 34 -10.37 13.29 5.83
CA ILE A 34 -10.59 12.28 6.87
C ILE A 34 -10.34 12.87 8.27
N PHE A 35 -9.21 13.57 8.48
CA PHE A 35 -8.90 14.15 9.77
C PHE A 35 -9.82 15.31 10.16
N LEU A 36 -10.23 16.13 9.21
CA LEU A 36 -11.19 17.21 9.47
C LEU A 36 -12.56 16.66 9.84
N GLU A 37 -13.04 15.65 9.12
CA GLU A 37 -14.32 14.99 9.45
C GLU A 37 -14.26 14.24 10.78
N ASP A 38 -13.16 13.58 11.10
CA ASP A 38 -12.96 12.93 12.39
C ASP A 38 -13.07 13.95 13.55
N ILE A 39 -12.41 15.11 13.44
CA ILE A 39 -12.52 16.20 14.40
C ILE A 39 -13.97 16.68 14.50
N ASN A 40 -14.64 16.87 13.37
CA ASN A 40 -16.03 17.32 13.34
C ASN A 40 -16.99 16.34 14.00
N ILE A 41 -16.83 15.04 13.73
CA ILE A 41 -17.63 13.98 14.36
C ILE A 41 -17.43 14.00 15.88
N ARG A 42 -16.20 14.11 16.36
CA ARG A 42 -15.87 14.09 17.80
C ARG A 42 -16.35 15.34 18.52
N THR A 43 -16.21 16.52 17.91
CA THR A 43 -16.60 17.80 18.55
C THR A 43 -18.09 18.03 18.54
N ASN A 44 -18.75 17.70 17.43
CA ASN A 44 -20.17 18.01 17.21
C ASN A 44 -21.08 16.82 17.50
N ARG A 45 -20.53 15.64 17.87
CA ARG A 45 -21.27 14.39 18.03
C ARG A 45 -22.16 14.08 16.84
N SER A 46 -21.69 14.45 15.64
CA SER A 46 -22.39 14.17 14.39
C SER A 46 -22.23 12.70 13.99
N PHE A 47 -23.15 12.22 13.19
CA PHE A 47 -23.04 10.87 12.61
C PHE A 47 -21.93 10.84 11.57
N ILE A 48 -21.27 9.68 11.46
CA ILE A 48 -20.33 9.41 10.38
C ILE A 48 -21.08 9.51 9.06
N ASN A 49 -20.58 10.32 8.16
CA ASN A 49 -21.15 10.44 6.84
C ASN A 49 -20.51 9.43 5.85
N SER A 50 -21.22 9.11 4.79
CA SER A 50 -20.74 8.19 3.76
C SER A 50 -19.46 8.67 3.07
N SER A 51 -19.25 9.98 2.98
CA SER A 51 -18.05 10.55 2.33
C SER A 51 -16.78 10.27 3.13
N TYR A 52 -16.86 10.21 4.47
CA TYR A 52 -15.76 9.82 5.35
C TYR A 52 -15.36 8.38 5.10
N LEU A 53 -16.32 7.45 5.07
CA LEU A 53 -16.07 6.03 4.84
C LEU A 53 -15.48 5.80 3.44
N ILE A 54 -16.05 6.41 2.41
CA ILE A 54 -15.54 6.33 1.04
C ILE A 54 -14.11 6.86 0.95
N SER A 55 -13.79 7.95 1.63
CA SER A 55 -12.44 8.52 1.63
C SER A 55 -11.42 7.59 2.29
N ILE A 56 -11.81 6.87 3.36
CA ILE A 56 -10.96 5.84 3.98
C ILE A 56 -10.69 4.69 3.00
N ASP A 57 -11.74 4.18 2.36
CA ASP A 57 -11.60 3.08 1.39
C ASP A 57 -10.72 3.47 0.20
N GLU A 58 -10.90 4.68 -0.32
CA GLU A 58 -10.06 5.22 -1.38
C GLU A 58 -8.58 5.32 -0.95
N VAL A 59 -8.30 5.80 0.26
CA VAL A 59 -6.93 5.90 0.78
C VAL A 59 -6.29 4.51 0.89
N VAL A 60 -6.96 3.54 1.47
CA VAL A 60 -6.45 2.16 1.58
C VAL A 60 -6.17 1.56 0.20
N PHE A 61 -7.12 1.70 -0.71
CA PHE A 61 -6.98 1.20 -2.08
C PHE A 61 -5.77 1.83 -2.81
N LEU A 62 -5.59 3.14 -2.68
CA LEU A 62 -4.51 3.87 -3.32
C LEU A 62 -3.14 3.56 -2.70
N LEU A 63 -3.06 3.46 -1.36
CA LEU A 63 -1.85 3.03 -0.67
C LEU A 63 -1.43 1.63 -1.14
N ARG A 64 -2.39 0.70 -1.21
CA ARG A 64 -2.14 -0.64 -1.72
C ARG A 64 -1.61 -0.62 -3.15
N ARG A 65 -2.26 0.12 -4.03
CA ARG A 65 -1.89 0.22 -5.44
C ARG A 65 -0.48 0.80 -5.64
N ILE A 66 -0.17 1.90 -4.93
CA ILE A 66 1.18 2.49 -5.00
C ILE A 66 2.22 1.49 -4.51
N THR A 67 1.95 0.80 -3.41
CA THR A 67 2.86 -0.20 -2.85
C THR A 67 3.10 -1.34 -3.84
N ASP A 68 2.07 -1.86 -4.49
CA ASP A 68 2.19 -2.88 -5.52
C ASP A 68 3.06 -2.40 -6.70
N GLU A 69 2.82 -1.17 -7.19
CA GLU A 69 3.59 -0.59 -8.31
C GLU A 69 5.07 -0.34 -7.95
N ILE A 70 5.38 0.07 -6.72
CA ILE A 70 6.75 0.27 -6.24
C ILE A 70 7.47 -1.08 -6.10
N ILE A 71 6.81 -2.09 -5.54
CA ILE A 71 7.35 -3.44 -5.42
C ILE A 71 7.69 -4.02 -6.80
N ALA A 72 6.78 -3.87 -7.76
CA ALA A 72 6.99 -4.31 -9.13
C ALA A 72 8.21 -3.63 -9.78
N LEU A 73 8.36 -2.31 -9.58
CA LEU A 73 9.49 -1.55 -10.10
C LEU A 73 10.81 -1.97 -9.44
N LEU A 74 10.82 -2.13 -8.12
CA LEU A 74 11.98 -2.57 -7.37
C LEU A 74 12.44 -3.97 -7.85
N TRP A 75 11.51 -4.90 -7.98
CA TRP A 75 11.81 -6.23 -8.48
C TRP A 75 12.38 -6.18 -9.90
N LEU A 76 11.75 -5.44 -10.80
CA LEU A 76 12.20 -5.29 -12.18
C LEU A 76 13.64 -4.80 -12.27
N LEU A 77 13.98 -3.72 -11.55
CA LEU A 77 15.32 -3.15 -11.56
C LEU A 77 16.35 -4.12 -10.96
N SER A 78 16.00 -4.80 -9.84
CA SER A 78 16.87 -5.78 -9.21
C SER A 78 17.20 -6.96 -10.13
N GLN A 79 16.19 -7.50 -10.85
CA GLN A 79 16.39 -8.60 -11.79
C GLN A 79 17.18 -8.17 -13.03
N TRP A 80 16.94 -6.95 -13.49
CA TRP A 80 17.71 -6.41 -14.62
C TRP A 80 19.21 -6.33 -14.30
N ILE A 81 19.57 -5.80 -13.13
CA ILE A 81 20.97 -5.75 -12.70
C ILE A 81 21.56 -7.16 -12.63
N LYS A 82 20.83 -8.12 -12.06
CA LYS A 82 21.33 -9.49 -11.90
C LYS A 82 21.55 -10.22 -13.22
N SER A 83 20.67 -10.04 -14.18
CA SER A 83 20.69 -10.76 -15.46
C SER A 83 21.42 -10.02 -16.56
N GLY A 84 21.72 -8.73 -16.39
CA GLY A 84 22.22 -7.85 -17.45
C GLY A 84 21.17 -7.52 -18.52
N GLN A 85 19.97 -8.04 -18.41
CA GLN A 85 18.88 -7.87 -19.39
C GLN A 85 17.57 -7.50 -18.69
N CYS A 86 16.78 -6.68 -19.37
CA CYS A 86 15.45 -6.36 -18.83
C CYS A 86 14.54 -7.59 -18.86
N PRO A 87 13.91 -7.93 -17.72
CA PRO A 87 12.95 -9.01 -17.67
C PRO A 87 11.78 -8.81 -18.63
N THR A 88 11.39 -9.87 -19.32
CA THR A 88 10.24 -9.85 -20.24
C THR A 88 8.90 -10.06 -19.52
N LYS A 89 8.93 -10.51 -18.25
CA LYS A 89 7.75 -10.79 -17.44
C LYS A 89 8.01 -10.37 -15.99
N LEU A 90 7.02 -9.75 -15.37
CA LEU A 90 7.03 -9.48 -13.92
C LEU A 90 6.59 -10.75 -13.18
N SER A 91 7.44 -11.25 -12.29
CA SER A 91 7.11 -12.39 -11.40
C SER A 91 6.64 -11.92 -10.04
N ILE A 92 7.04 -10.70 -9.63
CA ILE A 92 6.60 -10.05 -8.40
C ILE A 92 6.05 -8.68 -8.78
N ASP A 93 4.76 -8.51 -8.62
CA ASP A 93 4.00 -7.35 -9.07
C ASP A 93 3.06 -6.78 -8.00
N CYS A 94 3.03 -7.41 -6.82
CA CYS A 94 2.14 -6.99 -5.74
C CYS A 94 2.67 -7.41 -4.36
N ILE A 95 2.07 -6.86 -3.29
CA ILE A 95 2.40 -7.19 -1.90
C ILE A 95 2.32 -8.69 -1.66
N GLY A 96 1.25 -9.36 -2.10
CA GLY A 96 1.07 -10.79 -1.86
C GLY A 96 2.17 -11.64 -2.46
N SER A 97 2.65 -11.32 -3.68
CA SER A 97 3.78 -12.02 -4.30
C SER A 97 5.11 -11.69 -3.61
N ALA A 98 5.28 -10.47 -3.12
CA ALA A 98 6.48 -10.05 -2.39
C ALA A 98 6.62 -10.73 -1.03
N LEU A 99 5.53 -10.82 -0.26
CA LEU A 99 5.52 -11.51 1.06
C LEU A 99 5.87 -13.00 0.95
N ASN A 100 5.56 -13.62 -0.19
CA ASN A 100 5.92 -15.02 -0.47
C ASN A 100 7.31 -15.19 -1.08
N ASN A 101 8.04 -14.10 -1.37
CA ASN A 101 9.37 -14.15 -1.95
C ASN A 101 10.43 -13.74 -0.94
N LYS A 102 11.15 -14.74 -0.39
CA LYS A 102 12.16 -14.52 0.64
C LYS A 102 13.26 -13.54 0.23
N GLU A 103 13.65 -13.53 -1.04
CA GLU A 103 14.74 -12.69 -1.52
C GLU A 103 14.36 -11.21 -1.51
N ILE A 104 13.22 -10.86 -2.08
CA ILE A 104 12.72 -9.47 -2.10
C ILE A 104 12.41 -9.00 -0.68
N LEU A 105 11.75 -9.87 0.10
CA LEU A 105 11.41 -9.56 1.49
C LEU A 105 12.68 -9.26 2.30
N SER A 106 13.67 -10.15 2.30
CA SER A 106 14.89 -9.99 3.10
C SER A 106 15.77 -8.83 2.66
N ASN A 107 15.82 -8.54 1.36
CA ASN A 107 16.73 -7.52 0.86
C ASN A 107 16.17 -6.10 0.95
N TYR A 108 14.84 -5.94 0.91
CA TYR A 108 14.24 -4.61 0.75
C TYR A 108 13.04 -4.31 1.64
N LEU A 109 12.33 -5.32 2.13
CA LEU A 109 11.01 -5.15 2.74
C LEU A 109 10.89 -5.72 4.15
N LEU A 110 11.97 -6.27 4.73
CA LEU A 110 11.92 -6.99 6.00
C LEU A 110 11.33 -6.14 7.14
N ASP A 111 11.76 -4.89 7.25
CA ASP A 111 11.31 -3.97 8.30
C ASP A 111 9.83 -3.56 8.13
N TYR A 112 9.25 -3.86 6.98
CA TYR A 112 7.87 -3.51 6.61
C TYR A 112 6.94 -4.71 6.46
N GLU A 113 7.42 -5.93 6.75
CA GLU A 113 6.65 -7.18 6.56
C GLU A 113 5.28 -7.09 7.22
N LYS A 114 5.24 -6.68 8.49
CA LYS A 114 3.97 -6.53 9.22
C LYS A 114 3.04 -5.50 8.57
N PHE A 115 3.56 -4.34 8.17
CA PHE A 115 2.77 -3.31 7.51
C PHE A 115 2.21 -3.81 6.17
N LEU A 116 3.02 -4.50 5.39
CA LEU A 116 2.60 -5.06 4.11
C LEU A 116 1.51 -6.12 4.29
N ASP A 117 1.64 -6.97 5.30
CA ASP A 117 0.63 -7.95 5.65
C ASP A 117 -0.68 -7.28 6.08
N ASP A 118 -0.62 -6.31 6.99
CA ASP A 118 -1.77 -5.51 7.44
C ASP A 118 -2.47 -4.83 6.26
N LEU A 119 -1.72 -4.14 5.39
CA LEU A 119 -2.27 -3.45 4.21
C LEU A 119 -2.89 -4.43 3.20
N ASN A 120 -2.24 -5.59 3.00
CA ASN A 120 -2.75 -6.66 2.15
C ASN A 120 -4.09 -7.19 2.66
N HIS A 121 -4.17 -7.47 3.94
CA HIS A 121 -5.38 -7.99 4.57
C HIS A 121 -6.53 -6.99 4.56
N ILE A 122 -6.30 -5.73 4.95
CA ILE A 122 -7.35 -4.70 4.95
C ILE A 122 -7.88 -4.47 3.54
N SER A 123 -7.00 -4.27 2.57
CA SER A 123 -7.42 -4.02 1.20
C SER A 123 -8.17 -5.20 0.59
N ASN A 124 -7.81 -6.43 0.94
CA ASN A 124 -8.54 -7.62 0.52
C ASN A 124 -9.89 -7.74 1.23
N ALA A 125 -9.96 -7.42 2.52
CA ALA A 125 -11.22 -7.40 3.26
C ALA A 125 -12.20 -6.39 2.64
N GLN A 126 -11.75 -5.17 2.33
CA GLN A 126 -12.59 -4.15 1.68
C GLN A 126 -13.06 -4.56 0.28
N LYS A 127 -12.24 -5.27 -0.49
CA LYS A 127 -12.61 -5.75 -1.84
C LYS A 127 -13.57 -6.93 -1.84
N HIS A 128 -13.41 -7.82 -0.89
CA HIS A 128 -14.02 -9.15 -0.95
C HIS A 128 -15.00 -9.44 0.18
N SER A 129 -15.03 -8.61 1.22
CA SER A 129 -16.00 -8.79 2.30
C SER A 129 -17.33 -8.16 1.95
N PHE A 130 -18.36 -8.98 1.89
CA PHE A 130 -19.75 -8.54 1.75
C PHE A 130 -20.21 -7.72 2.98
N ILE A 131 -19.59 -7.98 4.14
CA ILE A 131 -19.87 -7.29 5.38
C ILE A 131 -18.64 -6.46 5.73
N ASN A 132 -18.54 -5.26 5.18
CA ASN A 132 -17.63 -4.25 5.73
C ASN A 132 -18.33 -3.66 6.95
N SER A 133 -17.66 -3.72 8.09
CA SER A 133 -18.22 -3.14 9.28
C SER A 133 -18.09 -1.61 9.20
N ASP A 134 -19.20 -0.95 9.14
CA ASP A 134 -19.37 0.45 9.60
C ASP A 134 -19.13 0.56 11.13
N LEU A 135 -18.39 -0.38 11.71
CA LEU A 135 -18.03 -0.40 13.12
C LEU A 135 -17.01 0.69 13.41
N ASN A 136 -17.48 1.62 14.05
CA ASN A 136 -17.11 2.99 14.20
C ASN A 136 -16.15 3.25 15.33
N LEU A 137 -15.40 4.25 15.14
CA LEU A 137 -14.75 5.31 15.91
C LEU A 137 -15.14 5.46 17.40
N ILE A 138 -16.12 4.73 17.89
CA ILE A 138 -16.53 4.77 19.31
C ILE A 138 -15.41 4.16 20.14
N GLY A 139 -14.73 5.02 20.89
CA GLY A 139 -13.65 4.63 21.80
C GLY A 139 -12.24 4.80 21.26
N TYR A 140 -12.06 5.35 20.06
CA TYR A 140 -10.74 5.70 19.52
C TYR A 140 -10.49 7.21 19.56
N ASP A 141 -9.24 7.60 19.83
CA ASP A 141 -8.81 9.00 19.87
C ASP A 141 -8.39 9.55 18.51
N GLU A 142 -8.34 8.71 17.49
CA GLU A 142 -7.91 9.04 16.13
C GLU A 142 -8.67 8.22 15.07
N PRO A 143 -8.64 8.62 13.79
CA PRO A 143 -9.24 7.84 12.72
C PRO A 143 -8.67 6.42 12.65
N VAL A 144 -9.53 5.43 12.63
CA VAL A 144 -9.17 4.03 12.49
C VAL A 144 -9.90 3.40 11.30
N ILE A 145 -9.23 2.46 10.68
CA ILE A 145 -9.80 1.63 9.63
C ILE A 145 -10.20 0.31 10.26
N ASN A 146 -11.46 -0.02 10.12
CA ASN A 146 -12.02 -1.27 10.60
C ASN A 146 -12.32 -2.18 9.41
N ALA A 147 -11.91 -3.43 9.50
CA ALA A 147 -12.20 -4.42 8.48
C ALA A 147 -12.42 -5.80 9.10
N LEU A 148 -13.33 -6.58 8.54
CA LEU A 148 -13.57 -7.94 8.97
C LEU A 148 -12.58 -8.91 8.33
N ARG A 149 -12.03 -9.78 9.15
CA ARG A 149 -11.11 -10.87 8.77
C ARG A 149 -11.91 -12.07 8.27
N LEU A 150 -12.72 -11.89 7.25
CA LEU A 150 -13.47 -12.99 6.66
C LEU A 150 -12.63 -13.59 5.52
N ASP A 151 -12.14 -14.81 5.74
CA ASP A 151 -11.44 -15.55 4.69
C ASP A 151 -12.45 -15.90 3.57
N ARG A 152 -12.37 -15.14 2.47
CA ARG A 152 -13.21 -15.31 1.26
C ARG A 152 -14.71 -15.36 1.53
N ASN A 153 -15.23 -14.52 2.40
CA ASN A 153 -16.65 -14.53 2.81
C ASN A 153 -17.10 -15.84 3.44
N ASN A 154 -16.21 -16.57 4.07
CA ASN A 154 -16.55 -17.81 4.75
C ASN A 154 -17.23 -17.52 6.08
N LEU A 155 -18.54 -17.33 6.05
CA LEU A 155 -19.37 -17.04 7.21
C LEU A 155 -19.40 -18.20 8.25
N LYS A 156 -18.99 -19.42 7.86
CA LYS A 156 -18.91 -20.56 8.80
C LYS A 156 -17.85 -20.38 9.87
N ASN A 157 -16.84 -19.57 9.60
CA ASN A 157 -15.74 -19.29 10.54
C ASN A 157 -15.97 -17.99 11.31
N PHE A 158 -17.12 -17.34 11.14
CA PHE A 158 -17.46 -16.13 11.86
C PHE A 158 -17.89 -16.48 13.28
N ASP A 159 -16.98 -16.31 14.22
CA ASP A 159 -17.25 -16.51 15.65
C ASP A 159 -17.68 -15.18 16.27
N ILE A 160 -18.99 -15.03 16.45
CA ILE A 160 -19.58 -13.83 17.08
C ILE A 160 -19.09 -13.65 18.53
N GLN A 161 -18.73 -14.72 19.22
CA GLN A 161 -18.24 -14.66 20.61
C GLN A 161 -16.78 -14.21 20.69
N ASN A 162 -16.01 -14.40 19.61
CA ASN A 162 -14.61 -13.99 19.49
C ASN A 162 -14.41 -13.02 18.29
N TRP A 163 -15.33 -12.11 18.13
CA TRP A 163 -15.33 -11.15 17.01
C TRP A 163 -14.01 -10.36 16.88
N GLU A 164 -13.31 -10.11 18.00
CA GLU A 164 -12.00 -9.46 18.02
C GLU A 164 -10.94 -10.19 17.19
N LYS A 165 -11.02 -11.52 17.09
CA LYS A 165 -10.12 -12.32 16.26
C LYS A 165 -10.38 -12.14 14.76
N ASN A 166 -11.59 -11.73 14.44
CA ASN A 166 -12.07 -11.56 13.07
C ASN A 166 -12.10 -10.09 12.63
N HIS A 167 -11.59 -9.20 13.45
CA HIS A 167 -11.66 -7.77 13.22
C HIS A 167 -10.27 -7.13 13.22
N TYR A 168 -9.97 -6.37 12.17
CA TYR A 168 -8.82 -5.49 12.12
C TYR A 168 -9.26 -4.09 12.52
N SER A 169 -8.49 -3.47 13.40
CA SER A 169 -8.61 -2.06 13.71
C SER A 169 -7.24 -1.42 13.60
N ILE A 170 -7.03 -0.63 12.59
CA ILE A 170 -5.72 -0.05 12.28
C ILE A 170 -5.83 1.47 12.20
N SER A 171 -4.97 2.16 12.94
CA SER A 171 -4.86 3.61 12.93
C SER A 171 -4.48 4.11 11.54
N VAL A 172 -5.22 5.09 11.02
CA VAL A 172 -4.87 5.80 9.79
C VAL A 172 -3.49 6.45 9.92
N ARG A 173 -3.18 7.01 11.07
CA ARG A 173 -1.87 7.62 11.36
C ARG A 173 -0.74 6.59 11.26
N TYR A 174 -0.93 5.40 11.83
CA TYR A 174 0.05 4.31 11.71
C TYR A 174 0.29 3.94 10.25
N LEU A 175 -0.77 3.72 9.47
CA LEU A 175 -0.66 3.37 8.05
C LEU A 175 0.12 4.42 7.27
N ILE A 176 -0.20 5.70 7.46
CA ILE A 176 0.46 6.79 6.73
C ILE A 176 1.92 6.95 7.13
N LYS A 177 2.21 6.92 8.44
CA LYS A 177 3.58 7.03 8.95
C LYS A 177 4.46 5.90 8.40
N THR A 178 3.97 4.67 8.47
CA THR A 178 4.72 3.50 8.01
C THR A 178 4.84 3.46 6.49
N PHE A 179 3.77 3.83 5.77
CA PHE A 179 3.82 3.98 4.32
C PHE A 179 4.86 5.02 3.87
N ASN A 180 4.92 6.18 4.51
CA ASN A 180 5.90 7.21 4.17
C ASN A 180 7.33 6.73 4.41
N ALA A 181 7.60 5.99 5.49
CA ALA A 181 8.89 5.37 5.73
C ALA A 181 9.24 4.37 4.63
N LEU A 182 8.36 3.41 4.36
CA LEU A 182 8.49 2.45 3.27
C LEU A 182 8.76 3.14 1.92
N PHE A 183 7.96 4.15 1.59
CA PHE A 183 8.09 4.86 0.32
C PHE A 183 9.46 5.52 0.17
N ASN A 184 9.95 6.18 1.22
CA ASN A 184 11.27 6.83 1.20
C ASN A 184 12.40 5.82 1.03
N ASP A 185 12.36 4.70 1.74
CA ASP A 185 13.37 3.64 1.63
C ASP A 185 13.33 2.99 0.23
N MET A 186 12.13 2.70 -0.27
CA MET A 186 11.99 2.14 -1.63
C MET A 186 12.47 3.12 -2.69
N LYS A 187 12.19 4.41 -2.53
CA LYS A 187 12.71 5.46 -3.42
C LYS A 187 14.24 5.45 -3.46
N MET A 188 14.90 5.42 -2.30
CA MET A 188 16.36 5.34 -2.22
C MET A 188 16.90 4.08 -2.90
N ASN A 189 16.29 2.93 -2.64
CA ASN A 189 16.67 1.67 -3.27
C ASN A 189 16.51 1.72 -4.80
N ILE A 190 15.41 2.23 -5.31
CA ILE A 190 15.14 2.39 -6.75
C ILE A 190 16.18 3.34 -7.39
N GLU A 191 16.49 4.46 -6.75
CA GLU A 191 17.49 5.41 -7.22
C GLU A 191 18.90 4.79 -7.26
N HIS A 192 19.24 3.99 -6.25
CA HIS A 192 20.49 3.25 -6.19
C HIS A 192 20.60 2.21 -7.34
N LEU A 193 19.60 1.36 -7.49
CA LEU A 193 19.54 0.35 -8.55
C LEU A 193 19.60 1.00 -9.96
N ASN A 194 18.88 2.09 -10.15
CA ASN A 194 18.90 2.84 -11.40
C ASN A 194 20.30 3.42 -11.71
N SER A 195 21.03 3.84 -10.69
CA SER A 195 22.40 4.34 -10.85
C SER A 195 23.36 3.24 -11.28
N GLN A 196 23.22 2.03 -10.76
CA GLN A 196 24.00 0.85 -11.17
C GLN A 196 23.76 0.51 -12.65
N LEU A 197 22.51 0.47 -13.09
CA LEU A 197 22.17 0.21 -14.51
C LEU A 197 22.77 1.22 -15.47
N LYS A 198 22.90 2.50 -15.10
CA LYS A 198 23.53 3.53 -15.92
C LYS A 198 25.03 3.34 -16.07
N ILE A 199 25.71 2.82 -15.06
CA ILE A 199 27.15 2.54 -15.10
C ILE A 199 27.41 1.38 -16.05
N ASP A 200 26.62 0.32 -15.97
CA ASP A 200 26.79 -0.88 -16.79
C ASP A 200 26.43 -0.65 -18.27
N SER A 201 25.50 0.28 -18.56
CA SER A 201 25.15 0.63 -19.94
C SER A 201 26.22 1.49 -20.69
N LYS A 202 27.21 1.97 -19.96
CA LYS A 202 28.35 2.75 -20.54
C LYS A 202 29.62 1.91 -20.77
N ARG A 203 29.61 0.66 -20.34
CA ARG A 203 30.65 -0.34 -20.62
C ARG A 203 30.30 -1.18 -21.81
#